data_248768c4b2c1d191877e1e987a600e92
#
_entry.id   248768c4b2c1d191877e1e987a600e92
#
_cell.length_a   1.000
_cell.length_b   1.000
_cell.length_c   1.000
_cell.angle_alpha   90.00
_cell.angle_beta   90.00
_cell.angle_gamma   90.00
#
_symmetry.space_group_name_H-M   'P 1'
#
loop_
_entity.id
_entity.type
_entity.pdbx_description
1 polymer ?
#
loop_
_entity_poly.entity_id
_entity_poly.type
_entity_poly.pdbx_seq_one_letter_code
_entity_poly.pdbx_strand_id
1 'polypeptide(L)'
;MSKFIKGMDLSTLLELERCGAKYYQDGKEKDILDIMKEHDVDTIRLRLWNDPKSEDGEPYGAGNNDLAETIAIGKKVTDAGFGVLLNFHYSDFWAAPGKQIKPKAWMDFTLENLTKIIEAGVNVTMIQVGNELSNGLLWPEGKVPNYDNIAKFVNAGIRACRKVNADIPIMIHLDNGGNNELYVRWFTNFIERGEEFEYIGLSYYPFWHGSLDQLEFNMND
;
A
#
# COMPACT_ATOMS: atom_id res chain seq x y z
N MET A 1 -14.00 4.43 20.25
CA MET A 1 -12.86 3.51 20.02
C MET A 1 -12.80 3.26 18.53
N SER A 2 -11.63 3.43 17.90
CA SER A 2 -11.44 3.04 16.50
C SER A 2 -11.66 1.53 16.37
N LYS A 3 -12.40 1.11 15.33
CA LYS A 3 -12.59 -0.32 15.02
C LYS A 3 -11.23 -0.92 14.65
N PHE A 4 -10.88 -2.07 15.23
CA PHE A 4 -9.72 -2.84 14.77
C PHE A 4 -9.98 -3.32 13.34
N ILE A 5 -9.06 -2.99 12.40
CA ILE A 5 -9.13 -3.41 11.00
C ILE A 5 -8.35 -4.70 10.85
N LYS A 6 -8.98 -5.74 10.30
CA LYS A 6 -8.34 -7.01 9.97
C LYS A 6 -8.26 -7.15 8.47
N GLY A 7 -7.06 -7.07 7.92
CA GLY A 7 -6.86 -7.01 6.47
C GLY A 7 -5.93 -8.09 5.92
N MET A 8 -6.05 -8.33 4.60
CA MET A 8 -5.18 -9.21 3.83
C MET A 8 -4.78 -8.55 2.52
N ASP A 9 -3.53 -8.76 2.06
CA ASP A 9 -3.11 -8.35 0.71
C ASP A 9 -3.49 -9.43 -0.30
N LEU A 10 -4.38 -9.09 -1.23
CA LEU A 10 -4.83 -9.97 -2.32
C LEU A 10 -4.46 -9.44 -3.70
N SER A 11 -3.41 -8.64 -3.80
CA SER A 11 -2.99 -8.00 -5.06
C SER A 11 -2.64 -8.99 -6.18
N THR A 12 -2.40 -10.26 -5.88
CA THR A 12 -2.11 -11.33 -6.85
C THR A 12 -3.30 -12.21 -7.15
N LEU A 13 -4.49 -11.90 -6.63
CA LEU A 13 -5.66 -12.79 -6.67
C LEU A 13 -6.00 -13.27 -8.08
N LEU A 14 -6.16 -12.34 -9.03
CA LEU A 14 -6.56 -12.71 -10.40
C LEU A 14 -5.48 -13.50 -11.15
N GLU A 15 -4.20 -13.23 -10.90
CA GLU A 15 -3.11 -14.04 -11.45
C GLU A 15 -3.16 -15.46 -10.92
N LEU A 16 -3.35 -15.66 -9.62
CA LEU A 16 -3.48 -16.97 -9.00
C LEU A 16 -4.70 -17.73 -9.51
N GLU A 17 -5.84 -17.06 -9.67
CA GLU A 17 -7.05 -17.64 -10.25
C GLU A 17 -6.81 -18.10 -11.71
N ARG A 18 -6.15 -17.27 -12.53
CA ARG A 18 -5.76 -17.65 -13.90
C ARG A 18 -4.81 -18.85 -13.94
N CYS A 19 -3.97 -19.01 -12.92
CA CYS A 19 -3.10 -20.18 -12.76
C CYS A 19 -3.83 -21.42 -12.17
N GLY A 20 -5.14 -21.32 -11.91
CA GLY A 20 -5.93 -22.43 -11.39
C GLY A 20 -5.74 -22.68 -9.89
N ALA A 21 -5.30 -21.67 -9.12
CA ALA A 21 -5.21 -21.79 -7.68
C ALA A 21 -6.56 -22.10 -7.05
N LYS A 22 -6.56 -23.00 -6.08
CA LYS A 22 -7.73 -23.42 -5.31
C LYS A 22 -7.48 -23.22 -3.84
N TYR A 23 -8.52 -22.78 -3.14
CA TYR A 23 -8.46 -22.53 -1.70
C TYR A 23 -9.33 -23.53 -0.96
N TYR A 24 -8.92 -23.92 0.24
CA TYR A 24 -9.60 -24.95 1.01
C TYR A 24 -9.77 -24.49 2.46
N GLN A 25 -10.92 -24.81 3.02
CA GLN A 25 -11.18 -24.70 4.45
C GLN A 25 -11.81 -26.01 4.92
N ASP A 26 -11.28 -26.59 6.01
CA ASP A 26 -11.71 -27.89 6.57
C ASP A 26 -11.78 -29.01 5.52
N GLY A 27 -10.80 -29.00 4.58
CA GLY A 27 -10.69 -29.99 3.51
C GLY A 27 -11.68 -29.81 2.34
N LYS A 28 -12.49 -28.75 2.33
CA LYS A 28 -13.42 -28.45 1.25
C LYS A 28 -12.95 -27.24 0.44
N GLU A 29 -13.03 -27.37 -0.89
CA GLU A 29 -12.76 -26.24 -1.80
C GLU A 29 -13.78 -25.13 -1.57
N LYS A 30 -13.31 -23.89 -1.47
CA LYS A 30 -14.12 -22.72 -1.17
C LYS A 30 -13.51 -21.46 -1.76
N ASP A 31 -14.34 -20.47 -2.10
CA ASP A 31 -13.87 -19.16 -2.55
C ASP A 31 -13.05 -18.48 -1.46
N ILE A 32 -11.92 -17.86 -1.85
CA ILE A 32 -11.00 -17.20 -0.90
C ILE A 32 -11.67 -16.04 -0.17
N LEU A 33 -12.55 -15.28 -0.83
CA LEU A 33 -13.24 -14.15 -0.22
C LEU A 33 -14.25 -14.62 0.84
N ASP A 34 -14.90 -15.77 0.64
CA ASP A 34 -15.76 -16.38 1.64
C ASP A 34 -14.96 -16.85 2.85
N ILE A 35 -13.81 -17.50 2.61
CA ILE A 35 -12.88 -17.88 3.69
C ILE A 35 -12.46 -16.64 4.50
N MET A 36 -12.06 -15.55 3.81
CA MET A 36 -11.66 -14.31 4.48
C MET A 36 -12.75 -13.72 5.37
N LYS A 37 -14.02 -13.71 4.89
CA LYS A 37 -15.16 -13.24 5.68
C LYS A 37 -15.40 -14.07 6.92
N GLU A 38 -15.33 -15.38 6.83
CA GLU A 38 -15.52 -16.30 7.95
C GLU A 38 -14.44 -16.15 9.03
N HIS A 39 -13.29 -15.55 8.65
CA HIS A 39 -12.21 -15.21 9.56
C HIS A 39 -12.17 -13.72 9.95
N ASP A 40 -13.31 -13.02 9.82
CA ASP A 40 -13.49 -11.61 10.21
C ASP A 40 -12.55 -10.62 9.48
N VAL A 41 -12.05 -10.98 8.30
CA VAL A 41 -11.33 -10.03 7.46
C VAL A 41 -12.33 -9.01 6.93
N ASP A 42 -12.05 -7.72 7.07
CA ASP A 42 -12.92 -6.63 6.64
C ASP A 42 -12.30 -5.72 5.57
N THR A 43 -11.00 -5.81 5.37
CA THR A 43 -10.25 -4.93 4.48
C THR A 43 -9.29 -5.73 3.60
N ILE A 44 -9.28 -5.44 2.31
CA ILE A 44 -8.32 -6.01 1.36
C ILE A 44 -7.34 -4.93 0.94
N ARG A 45 -6.05 -5.20 1.12
CA ARG A 45 -4.98 -4.33 0.62
C ARG A 45 -4.69 -4.67 -0.83
N LEU A 46 -4.63 -3.63 -1.69
CA LEU A 46 -4.25 -3.73 -3.10
C LEU A 46 -3.09 -2.79 -3.40
N ARG A 47 -2.06 -3.32 -4.05
CA ARG A 47 -0.93 -2.56 -4.57
C ARG A 47 -1.28 -1.97 -5.93
N LEU A 48 -0.81 -0.76 -6.20
CA LEU A 48 -0.85 -0.15 -7.52
C LEU A 48 0.56 0.25 -7.94
N TRP A 49 1.01 -0.30 -9.05
CA TRP A 49 2.25 0.04 -9.74
C TRP A 49 1.95 0.96 -10.92
N ASN A 50 2.95 1.73 -11.38
CA ASN A 50 2.73 2.71 -12.44
C ASN A 50 2.65 2.05 -13.83
N ASP A 51 3.73 1.42 -14.29
CA ASP A 51 3.78 0.68 -15.55
C ASP A 51 4.56 -0.64 -15.37
N PRO A 52 3.89 -1.70 -14.87
CA PRO A 52 4.55 -2.94 -14.48
C PRO A 52 4.85 -3.87 -15.66
N LYS A 53 5.48 -3.33 -16.71
CA LYS A 53 5.81 -4.05 -17.93
C LYS A 53 7.27 -3.86 -18.32
N SER A 54 7.82 -4.89 -18.98
CA SER A 54 9.12 -4.81 -19.64
C SER A 54 9.08 -3.88 -20.86
N GLU A 55 10.24 -3.59 -21.45
CA GLU A 55 10.34 -2.81 -22.68
C GLU A 55 9.61 -3.47 -23.87
N ASP A 56 9.48 -4.81 -23.84
CA ASP A 56 8.75 -5.59 -24.85
C ASP A 56 7.23 -5.66 -24.56
N GLY A 57 6.75 -5.01 -23.49
CA GLY A 57 5.35 -4.97 -23.08
C GLY A 57 4.89 -6.17 -22.28
N GLU A 58 5.77 -7.09 -21.91
CA GLU A 58 5.44 -8.25 -21.11
C GLU A 58 5.28 -7.88 -19.62
N PRO A 59 4.24 -8.36 -18.94
CA PRO A 59 4.02 -8.07 -17.52
C PRO A 59 5.10 -8.67 -16.64
N TYR A 60 5.48 -7.96 -15.57
CA TYR A 60 6.47 -8.45 -14.60
C TYR A 60 5.97 -9.60 -13.71
N GLY A 61 4.66 -9.89 -13.71
CA GLY A 61 4.05 -10.87 -12.82
C GLY A 61 3.82 -10.33 -11.39
N ALA A 62 3.74 -11.23 -10.43
CA ALA A 62 3.39 -10.91 -9.04
C ALA A 62 2.07 -10.12 -8.90
N GLY A 63 1.07 -10.49 -9.72
CA GLY A 63 -0.24 -9.83 -9.81
C GLY A 63 -0.32 -8.72 -10.84
N ASN A 64 0.77 -8.39 -11.51
CA ASN A 64 0.94 -7.25 -12.42
C ASN A 64 0.58 -5.88 -11.80
N ASN A 65 -0.39 -5.79 -10.94
CA ASN A 65 -0.78 -4.62 -10.12
C ASN A 65 -0.88 -3.29 -10.89
N ASP A 66 -1.22 -3.33 -12.18
CA ASP A 66 -1.55 -2.14 -12.96
C ASP A 66 -2.96 -1.64 -12.60
N LEU A 67 -3.35 -0.52 -13.20
CA LEU A 67 -4.66 0.08 -12.95
C LEU A 67 -5.82 -0.87 -13.27
N ALA A 68 -5.72 -1.62 -14.37
CA ALA A 68 -6.81 -2.52 -14.81
C ALA A 68 -6.98 -3.69 -13.85
N GLU A 69 -5.90 -4.37 -13.46
CA GLU A 69 -5.92 -5.43 -12.45
C GLU A 69 -6.41 -4.92 -11.09
N THR A 70 -5.92 -3.74 -10.68
CA THR A 70 -6.33 -3.13 -9.41
C THR A 70 -7.83 -2.81 -9.38
N ILE A 71 -8.39 -2.26 -10.46
CA ILE A 71 -9.84 -2.02 -10.58
C ILE A 71 -10.60 -3.35 -10.57
N ALA A 72 -10.15 -4.35 -11.32
CA ALA A 72 -10.84 -5.64 -11.42
C ALA A 72 -10.91 -6.35 -10.07
N ILE A 73 -9.79 -6.45 -9.34
CA ILE A 73 -9.76 -7.01 -7.98
C ILE A 73 -10.56 -6.11 -7.02
N GLY A 74 -10.39 -4.80 -7.09
CA GLY A 74 -11.07 -3.83 -6.24
C GLY A 74 -12.58 -3.94 -6.32
N LYS A 75 -13.14 -4.07 -7.53
CA LYS A 75 -14.58 -4.33 -7.73
C LYS A 75 -15.01 -5.67 -7.15
N LYS A 76 -14.28 -6.74 -7.45
CA LYS A 76 -14.57 -8.09 -6.94
C LYS A 76 -14.66 -8.11 -5.41
N VAL A 77 -13.72 -7.51 -4.72
CA VAL A 77 -13.71 -7.48 -3.25
C VAL A 77 -14.74 -6.49 -2.68
N THR A 78 -15.02 -5.39 -3.37
CA THR A 78 -16.08 -4.44 -3.01
C THR A 78 -17.46 -5.10 -3.09
N ASP A 79 -17.76 -5.79 -4.19
CA ASP A 79 -19.00 -6.53 -4.38
C ASP A 79 -19.18 -7.63 -3.33
N ALA A 80 -18.07 -8.20 -2.87
CA ALA A 80 -18.02 -9.12 -1.75
C ALA A 80 -18.17 -8.43 -0.37
N GLY A 81 -18.21 -7.11 -0.28
CA GLY A 81 -18.46 -6.33 0.96
C GLY A 81 -17.23 -5.96 1.77
N PHE A 82 -16.03 -6.03 1.17
CA PHE A 82 -14.79 -5.57 1.82
C PHE A 82 -14.54 -4.08 1.57
N GLY A 83 -13.82 -3.43 2.51
CA GLY A 83 -13.14 -2.17 2.26
C GLY A 83 -11.82 -2.40 1.53
N VAL A 84 -11.32 -1.39 0.83
CA VAL A 84 -10.04 -1.45 0.13
C VAL A 84 -9.03 -0.48 0.74
N LEU A 85 -7.88 -0.99 1.19
CA LEU A 85 -6.66 -0.22 1.43
C LEU A 85 -5.86 -0.16 0.13
N LEU A 86 -5.89 0.98 -0.56
CA LEU A 86 -5.16 1.18 -1.81
C LEU A 86 -3.75 1.69 -1.53
N ASN A 87 -2.74 0.97 -2.00
CA ASN A 87 -1.33 1.30 -1.82
C ASN A 87 -0.67 1.74 -3.12
N PHE A 88 -0.30 3.01 -3.20
CA PHE A 88 0.50 3.59 -4.28
C PHE A 88 1.99 3.33 -4.04
N HIS A 89 2.61 2.47 -4.84
CA HIS A 89 4.04 2.15 -4.71
C HIS A 89 4.97 3.25 -5.28
N TYR A 90 4.49 4.09 -6.20
CA TYR A 90 5.30 5.07 -6.93
C TYR A 90 6.50 4.44 -7.64
N SER A 91 6.32 3.25 -8.18
CA SER A 91 7.31 2.49 -8.92
C SER A 91 6.62 1.64 -9.97
N ASP A 92 7.35 1.22 -11.01
CA ASP A 92 6.84 0.31 -12.04
C ASP A 92 6.83 -1.16 -11.56
N PHE A 93 7.46 -1.44 -10.42
CA PHE A 93 7.50 -2.75 -9.77
C PHE A 93 7.59 -2.59 -8.25
N TRP A 94 8.19 -3.54 -7.52
CA TRP A 94 8.32 -3.48 -6.07
C TRP A 94 9.10 -2.22 -5.61
N ALA A 95 8.45 -1.42 -4.78
CA ALA A 95 9.10 -0.44 -3.92
C ALA A 95 9.39 -1.10 -2.57
N ALA A 96 10.64 -1.06 -2.13
CA ALA A 96 11.14 -1.66 -0.91
C ALA A 96 12.26 -0.78 -0.31
N PRO A 97 12.68 -0.99 0.96
CA PRO A 97 13.67 -0.12 1.62
C PRO A 97 14.99 0.00 0.86
N GLY A 98 15.38 -1.02 0.12
CA GLY A 98 16.58 -1.03 -0.73
C GLY A 98 16.35 -0.63 -2.18
N LYS A 99 15.10 -0.38 -2.60
CA LYS A 99 14.74 -0.14 -3.99
C LYS A 99 13.50 0.75 -4.11
N GLN A 100 13.73 2.03 -4.33
CA GLN A 100 12.70 3.06 -4.50
C GLN A 100 12.90 3.78 -5.85
N ILE A 101 12.93 3.00 -6.94
CA ILE A 101 13.23 3.51 -8.27
C ILE A 101 12.07 4.34 -8.78
N LYS A 102 12.38 5.58 -9.19
CA LYS A 102 11.42 6.49 -9.79
C LYS A 102 10.97 5.95 -11.17
N PRO A 103 9.65 5.82 -11.44
CA PRO A 103 9.15 5.42 -12.75
C PRO A 103 9.42 6.50 -13.81
N LYS A 104 9.40 6.10 -15.08
CA LYS A 104 9.66 7.02 -16.21
C LYS A 104 8.61 8.14 -16.31
N ALA A 105 7.34 7.84 -16.02
CA ALA A 105 6.24 8.79 -16.00
C ALA A 105 5.42 8.59 -14.71
N TRP A 106 5.33 9.61 -13.86
CA TRP A 106 4.68 9.51 -12.56
C TRP A 106 3.89 10.77 -12.13
N MET A 107 3.98 11.84 -12.93
CA MET A 107 3.20 13.06 -12.69
C MET A 107 1.71 12.74 -12.84
N ASP A 108 0.92 13.27 -11.92
CA ASP A 108 -0.54 13.04 -11.85
C ASP A 108 -0.99 11.59 -11.59
N PHE A 109 -0.05 10.65 -11.41
CA PHE A 109 -0.31 9.22 -11.20
C PHE A 109 -1.35 8.96 -10.10
N THR A 110 -1.22 9.60 -8.94
CA THR A 110 -2.16 9.42 -7.82
C THR A 110 -3.54 9.96 -8.16
N LEU A 111 -3.62 11.20 -8.65
CA LEU A 111 -4.88 11.87 -8.94
C LEU A 111 -5.70 11.11 -9.99
N GLU A 112 -5.07 10.79 -11.13
CA GLU A 112 -5.75 10.12 -12.23
C GLU A 112 -6.20 8.71 -11.88
N ASN A 113 -5.31 7.92 -11.27
CA ASN A 113 -5.64 6.52 -10.98
C ASN A 113 -6.64 6.39 -9.83
N LEU A 114 -6.52 7.19 -8.77
CA LEU A 114 -7.48 7.18 -7.67
C LEU A 114 -8.88 7.59 -8.17
N THR A 115 -8.96 8.62 -9.02
CA THR A 115 -10.22 9.02 -9.65
C THR A 115 -10.86 7.86 -10.40
N LYS A 116 -10.11 7.21 -11.31
CA LYS A 116 -10.60 6.07 -12.10
C LYS A 116 -11.03 4.89 -11.23
N ILE A 117 -10.31 4.58 -10.17
CA ILE A 117 -10.61 3.49 -9.23
C ILE A 117 -11.93 3.75 -8.50
N ILE A 118 -12.13 4.98 -7.98
CA ILE A 118 -13.36 5.37 -7.29
C ILE A 118 -14.55 5.42 -8.26
N GLU A 119 -14.37 6.01 -9.45
CA GLU A 119 -15.40 6.06 -10.50
C GLU A 119 -15.81 4.66 -10.97
N ALA A 120 -14.90 3.69 -10.94
CA ALA A 120 -15.20 2.29 -11.22
C ALA A 120 -16.04 1.61 -10.11
N GLY A 121 -16.29 2.27 -8.99
CA GLY A 121 -17.08 1.77 -7.88
C GLY A 121 -16.31 0.94 -6.85
N VAL A 122 -14.98 1.07 -6.79
CA VAL A 122 -14.17 0.43 -5.74
C VAL A 122 -14.36 1.16 -4.42
N ASN A 123 -14.67 0.42 -3.35
CA ASN A 123 -14.85 0.95 -2.00
C ASN A 123 -13.50 1.22 -1.31
N VAL A 124 -12.81 2.29 -1.71
CA VAL A 124 -11.54 2.70 -1.09
C VAL A 124 -11.82 3.29 0.29
N THR A 125 -11.39 2.60 1.33
CA THR A 125 -11.58 2.99 2.74
C THR A 125 -10.33 3.53 3.41
N MET A 126 -9.15 3.37 2.78
CA MET A 126 -7.86 3.91 3.24
C MET A 126 -6.89 3.97 2.06
N ILE A 127 -5.98 4.94 2.09
CA ILE A 127 -4.93 5.08 1.07
C ILE A 127 -3.57 5.05 1.75
N GLN A 128 -2.68 4.20 1.25
CA GLN A 128 -1.27 4.18 1.64
C GLN A 128 -0.45 4.93 0.58
N VAL A 129 0.16 6.03 0.98
CA VAL A 129 1.02 6.87 0.12
C VAL A 129 2.46 6.40 0.24
N GLY A 130 2.93 5.70 -0.78
CA GLY A 130 4.24 5.05 -0.80
C GLY A 130 4.28 3.71 -0.06
N ASN A 131 5.38 2.98 -0.22
CA ASN A 131 5.61 1.68 0.42
C ASN A 131 7.02 1.61 0.99
N GLU A 132 7.12 1.33 2.31
CA GLU A 132 8.39 1.12 3.02
C GLU A 132 9.39 2.28 2.84
N LEU A 133 8.95 3.49 3.21
CA LEU A 133 9.65 4.76 2.96
C LEU A 133 10.85 5.02 3.88
N SER A 134 11.35 4.05 4.62
CA SER A 134 12.44 4.23 5.60
C SER A 134 13.70 4.87 5.00
N ASN A 135 13.97 4.61 3.72
CA ASN A 135 15.05 5.22 2.96
C ASN A 135 14.57 6.25 1.91
N GLY A 136 13.31 6.72 2.06
CA GLY A 136 12.68 7.68 1.15
C GLY A 136 11.96 7.02 -0.02
N LEU A 137 11.69 7.78 -1.08
CA LEU A 137 10.99 7.33 -2.30
C LEU A 137 11.53 8.06 -3.54
N LEU A 138 11.19 7.56 -4.74
CA LEU A 138 11.52 8.21 -6.02
C LEU A 138 13.01 8.60 -6.13
N TRP A 139 13.87 7.61 -5.90
CA TRP A 139 15.32 7.82 -5.95
C TRP A 139 15.82 8.24 -7.31
N PRO A 140 16.93 9.02 -7.35
CA PRO A 140 17.77 9.46 -6.22
C PRO A 140 17.24 10.69 -5.46
N GLU A 141 16.31 11.47 -6.00
CA GLU A 141 15.92 12.80 -5.51
C GLU A 141 15.29 12.77 -4.12
N GLY A 142 14.44 11.76 -3.83
CA GLY A 142 13.78 11.58 -2.52
C GLY A 142 14.44 10.54 -1.62
N LYS A 143 15.76 10.32 -1.77
CA LYS A 143 16.51 9.42 -0.89
C LYS A 143 16.89 10.11 0.41
N VAL A 144 16.81 9.38 1.54
CA VAL A 144 17.35 9.84 2.83
C VAL A 144 18.85 10.20 2.66
N PRO A 145 19.33 11.33 3.18
CA PRO A 145 18.68 12.22 4.17
C PRO A 145 17.90 13.41 3.60
N ASN A 146 17.53 13.42 2.32
CA ASN A 146 16.86 14.55 1.70
C ASN A 146 15.37 14.62 2.08
N TYR A 147 15.08 14.95 3.33
CA TYR A 147 13.69 15.01 3.83
C TYR A 147 12.85 16.11 3.19
N ASP A 148 13.46 17.18 2.66
CA ASP A 148 12.71 18.23 1.95
C ASP A 148 12.08 17.67 0.66
N ASN A 149 12.83 16.86 -0.09
CA ASN A 149 12.27 16.20 -1.28
C ASN A 149 11.32 15.05 -0.92
N ILE A 150 11.63 14.27 0.14
CA ILE A 150 10.73 13.21 0.62
C ILE A 150 9.37 13.82 0.96
N ALA A 151 9.33 14.88 1.77
CA ALA A 151 8.11 15.57 2.13
C ALA A 151 7.40 16.16 0.90
N LYS A 152 8.14 16.78 -0.02
CA LYS A 152 7.56 17.32 -1.25
C LYS A 152 6.82 16.25 -2.06
N PHE A 153 7.39 15.05 -2.20
CA PHE A 153 6.78 13.97 -2.97
C PHE A 153 5.60 13.34 -2.24
N VAL A 154 5.75 13.03 -0.95
CA VAL A 154 4.66 12.49 -0.13
C VAL A 154 3.48 13.47 -0.06
N ASN A 155 3.75 14.76 0.18
CA ASN A 155 2.73 15.81 0.20
C ASN A 155 1.99 15.93 -1.13
N ALA A 156 2.68 15.77 -2.26
CA ALA A 156 2.02 15.76 -3.57
C ALA A 156 1.02 14.60 -3.68
N GLY A 157 1.38 13.40 -3.19
CA GLY A 157 0.48 12.25 -3.11
C GLY A 157 -0.71 12.51 -2.18
N ILE A 158 -0.47 13.02 -0.96
CA ILE A 158 -1.51 13.38 0.01
C ILE A 158 -2.50 14.39 -0.61
N ARG A 159 -2.00 15.48 -1.18
CA ARG A 159 -2.85 16.50 -1.81
C ARG A 159 -3.67 15.94 -2.98
N ALA A 160 -3.09 15.03 -3.77
CA ALA A 160 -3.82 14.37 -4.86
C ALA A 160 -4.97 13.51 -4.30
N CYS A 161 -4.72 12.75 -3.24
CA CYS A 161 -5.76 11.97 -2.56
C CYS A 161 -6.88 12.86 -2.02
N ARG A 162 -6.53 13.94 -1.31
CA ARG A 162 -7.50 14.89 -0.73
C ARG A 162 -8.35 15.60 -1.79
N LYS A 163 -7.81 15.84 -2.99
CA LYS A 163 -8.59 16.41 -4.11
C LYS A 163 -9.68 15.45 -4.61
N VAL A 164 -9.43 14.15 -4.57
CA VAL A 164 -10.42 13.15 -5.02
C VAL A 164 -11.46 12.91 -3.94
N ASN A 165 -11.02 12.69 -2.71
CA ASN A 165 -11.89 12.54 -1.55
C ASN A 165 -11.13 12.92 -0.27
N ALA A 166 -11.56 14.01 0.37
CA ALA A 166 -10.90 14.54 1.56
C ALA A 166 -11.09 13.66 2.81
N ASP A 167 -12.11 12.81 2.83
CA ASP A 167 -12.48 12.03 4.01
C ASP A 167 -11.79 10.65 4.06
N ILE A 168 -11.13 10.22 2.98
CA ILE A 168 -10.43 8.94 2.97
C ILE A 168 -9.14 9.06 3.81
N PRO A 169 -8.98 8.24 4.86
CA PRO A 169 -7.77 8.27 5.70
C PRO A 169 -6.51 7.92 4.91
N ILE A 170 -5.41 8.59 5.24
CA ILE A 170 -4.10 8.40 4.61
C ILE A 170 -3.15 7.77 5.59
N MET A 171 -2.38 6.78 5.11
CA MET A 171 -1.34 6.07 5.83
C MET A 171 0.03 6.38 5.20
N ILE A 172 1.01 6.67 6.05
CA ILE A 172 2.44 6.68 5.69
C ILE A 172 3.08 5.42 6.26
N HIS A 173 3.83 4.70 5.43
CA HIS A 173 4.27 3.34 5.73
C HIS A 173 5.79 3.21 5.70
N LEU A 174 6.36 2.70 6.80
CA LEU A 174 7.78 2.34 6.92
C LEU A 174 7.93 0.84 7.12
N ASP A 175 9.13 0.32 6.88
CA ASP A 175 9.54 -1.02 7.27
C ASP A 175 10.21 -1.04 8.65
N ASN A 176 10.66 -2.24 9.08
CA ASN A 176 11.43 -2.44 10.30
C ASN A 176 10.71 -1.97 11.58
N GLY A 177 9.47 -2.41 11.75
CA GLY A 177 8.54 -1.97 12.79
C GLY A 177 9.02 -2.10 14.24
N GLY A 178 10.06 -2.89 14.52
CA GLY A 178 10.69 -2.97 15.86
C GLY A 178 11.78 -1.92 16.10
N ASN A 179 12.11 -1.07 15.11
CA ASN A 179 13.17 -0.07 15.23
C ASN A 179 12.60 1.33 15.54
N ASN A 180 12.29 1.58 16.81
CA ASN A 180 11.74 2.86 17.27
C ASN A 180 12.60 4.07 16.88
N GLU A 181 13.93 4.00 17.00
CA GLU A 181 14.84 5.10 16.62
C GLU A 181 14.66 5.52 15.15
N LEU A 182 14.45 4.54 14.24
CA LEU A 182 14.17 4.81 12.84
C LEU A 182 12.86 5.61 12.69
N TYR A 183 11.80 5.19 13.40
CA TYR A 183 10.48 5.82 13.32
C TYR A 183 10.50 7.23 13.88
N VAL A 184 11.01 7.42 15.07
CA VAL A 184 11.16 8.75 15.70
C VAL A 184 11.94 9.69 14.79
N ARG A 185 13.11 9.26 14.30
CA ARG A 185 13.93 10.09 13.40
C ARG A 185 13.20 10.43 12.11
N TRP A 186 12.56 9.44 11.47
CA TRP A 186 11.90 9.64 10.18
C TRP A 186 10.69 10.56 10.31
N PHE A 187 9.79 10.28 11.26
CA PHE A 187 8.59 11.06 11.44
C PHE A 187 8.85 12.45 12.02
N THR A 188 9.83 12.65 12.90
CA THR A 188 10.25 13.98 13.34
C THR A 188 10.63 14.85 12.14
N ASN A 189 11.48 14.33 11.24
CA ASN A 189 11.89 15.08 10.05
C ASN A 189 10.74 15.29 9.06
N PHE A 190 9.82 14.34 8.93
CA PHE A 190 8.70 14.44 8.02
C PHE A 190 7.63 15.42 8.52
N ILE A 191 7.22 15.32 9.79
CA ILE A 191 6.15 16.15 10.38
C ILE A 191 6.47 17.65 10.32
N GLU A 192 7.74 18.03 10.48
CA GLU A 192 8.19 19.43 10.33
C GLU A 192 7.93 20.01 8.93
N ARG A 193 7.69 19.17 7.90
CA ARG A 193 7.63 19.52 6.47
C ARG A 193 6.39 18.98 5.78
N GLY A 194 5.70 18.04 6.43
CA GLY A 194 4.65 17.22 5.85
C GLY A 194 3.26 17.79 5.99
N GLU A 195 2.37 17.34 5.11
CA GLU A 195 0.92 17.49 5.25
C GLU A 195 0.39 16.51 6.32
N GLU A 196 -0.80 16.78 6.83
CA GLU A 196 -1.47 15.90 7.81
C GLU A 196 -1.86 14.55 7.18
N PHE A 197 -1.73 13.51 7.98
CA PHE A 197 -2.13 12.13 7.66
C PHE A 197 -2.65 11.44 8.95
N GLU A 198 -3.40 10.34 8.80
CA GLU A 198 -4.11 9.74 9.94
C GLU A 198 -3.45 8.51 10.52
N TYR A 199 -2.65 7.77 9.71
CA TYR A 199 -2.11 6.48 10.15
C TYR A 199 -0.63 6.33 9.85
N ILE A 200 0.09 5.71 10.78
CA ILE A 200 1.44 5.17 10.56
C ILE A 200 1.31 3.67 10.30
N GLY A 201 1.81 3.21 9.16
CA GLY A 201 1.92 1.81 8.83
C GLY A 201 3.31 1.26 9.14
N LEU A 202 3.36 0.03 9.64
CA LEU A 202 4.60 -0.68 9.96
C LEU A 202 4.64 -2.03 9.26
N SER A 203 5.72 -2.32 8.48
CA SER A 203 6.05 -3.71 8.17
C SER A 203 6.82 -4.33 9.33
N TYR A 204 6.36 -5.48 9.80
CA TYR A 204 7.04 -6.21 10.85
C TYR A 204 7.18 -7.69 10.51
N TYR A 205 8.41 -8.16 10.51
CA TYR A 205 8.77 -9.55 10.31
C TYR A 205 9.61 -10.02 11.52
N PRO A 206 9.09 -10.92 12.38
CA PRO A 206 9.75 -11.29 13.66
C PRO A 206 11.19 -11.77 13.51
N PHE A 207 11.53 -12.35 12.35
CA PHE A 207 12.89 -12.87 12.09
C PHE A 207 13.93 -11.79 11.82
N TRP A 208 13.52 -10.57 11.45
CA TRP A 208 14.43 -9.49 11.00
C TRP A 208 14.21 -8.14 11.68
N HIS A 209 13.01 -7.90 12.21
CA HIS A 209 12.62 -6.58 12.68
C HIS A 209 12.56 -6.45 14.21
N GLY A 210 13.30 -7.32 14.94
CA GLY A 210 13.36 -7.28 16.39
C GLY A 210 12.27 -8.11 17.09
N SER A 211 12.20 -7.98 18.41
CA SER A 211 11.23 -8.70 19.24
C SER A 211 9.83 -8.07 19.20
N LEU A 212 8.83 -8.81 19.67
CA LEU A 212 7.49 -8.26 19.86
C LEU A 212 7.46 -7.11 20.89
N ASP A 213 8.29 -7.17 21.93
CA ASP A 213 8.40 -6.09 22.93
C ASP A 213 8.94 -4.79 22.27
N GLN A 214 9.87 -4.92 21.33
CA GLN A 214 10.38 -3.78 20.56
C GLN A 214 9.32 -3.19 19.63
N LEU A 215 8.51 -4.07 18.99
CA LEU A 215 7.38 -3.63 18.18
C LEU A 215 6.36 -2.90 19.04
N GLU A 216 5.96 -3.49 20.18
CA GLU A 216 4.99 -2.90 21.10
C GLU A 216 5.48 -1.54 21.64
N PHE A 217 6.78 -1.46 21.98
CA PHE A 217 7.38 -0.20 22.40
C PHE A 217 7.27 0.86 21.29
N ASN A 218 7.64 0.53 20.06
CA ASN A 218 7.58 1.45 18.92
C ASN A 218 6.14 1.89 18.58
N MET A 219 5.16 1.02 18.77
CA MET A 219 3.76 1.34 18.50
C MET A 219 3.13 2.23 19.57
N ASN A 220 3.69 2.29 20.76
CA ASN A 220 3.18 3.08 21.90
C ASN A 220 3.89 4.43 22.06
N ASP A 221 5.03 4.62 21.42
CA ASP A 221 5.81 5.86 21.48
C ASP A 221 5.34 6.87 20.41
#